data_3c6010ccb0024473a4990bde3a6b68d0
#
_entry.id   3c6010ccb0024473a4990bde3a6b68d0
#
_cell.length_a   1.000
_cell.length_b   1.000
_cell.length_c   1.000
_cell.angle_alpha   90.00
_cell.angle_beta   90.00
_cell.angle_gamma   90.00
#
_symmetry.space_group_name_H-M   'P 1'
#
loop_
_entity.id
_entity.type
_entity.pdbx_description
1 polymer ?
#
loop_
_entity_poly.entity_id
_entity_poly.type
_entity_poly.pdbx_seq_one_letter_code
_entity_poly.pdbx_strand_id
1 'polypeptide(L)'
;PPRQDDADFARRVSLELVGLTPSPEELDAFLADHAPDARDRLVRRLLGDDQKYAEHWLTFWNDLLRNDYEGTGYIDGGRKAITTWLYRSLRENKPYDKFVHELISPTPESEGFIKGIKWRGVVNASQVPELQFAQNVGQVFLGLNLKCASCHDSFIDSWQLEDTYGLAAVIADSPLDVYRCDKPTGAKSQVKFLFPDLGSIDP
;
A
#
# COMPACT_ATOMS: atom_id res chain seq x y z
N PRO A 1 32.01 -3.92 -7.92
CA PRO A 1 32.14 -2.46 -7.91
C PRO A 1 32.99 -2.02 -6.71
N PRO A 2 33.77 -0.94 -6.82
CA PRO A 2 34.55 -0.44 -5.72
C PRO A 2 33.62 -0.08 -4.55
N ARG A 3 34.14 -0.27 -3.31
CA ARG A 3 33.38 0.11 -2.10
C ARG A 3 33.20 1.62 -2.11
N GLN A 4 31.97 2.08 -1.90
CA GLN A 4 31.64 3.49 -1.80
C GLN A 4 32.42 4.15 -0.64
N ASP A 5 32.83 5.41 -0.78
CA ASP A 5 33.46 6.13 0.31
C ASP A 5 32.49 6.40 1.46
N ASP A 6 33.01 6.80 2.61
CA ASP A 6 32.21 6.89 3.83
C ASP A 6 31.28 8.12 3.82
N ALA A 7 31.65 9.21 3.17
CA ALA A 7 30.78 10.39 3.05
C ALA A 7 29.56 10.09 2.16
N ASP A 8 29.80 9.48 1.02
CA ASP A 8 28.72 9.06 0.11
C ASP A 8 27.81 8.00 0.78
N PHE A 9 28.42 7.04 1.51
CA PHE A 9 27.64 6.05 2.25
C PHE A 9 26.74 6.73 3.29
N ALA A 10 27.27 7.62 4.12
CA ALA A 10 26.49 8.30 5.15
C ALA A 10 25.33 9.10 4.54
N ARG A 11 25.61 9.84 3.46
CA ARG A 11 24.56 10.60 2.76
C ARG A 11 23.46 9.69 2.23
N ARG A 12 23.81 8.62 1.52
CA ARG A 12 22.82 7.72 0.90
C ARG A 12 21.98 6.98 1.92
N VAL A 13 22.61 6.38 2.94
CA VAL A 13 21.87 5.63 3.96
C VAL A 13 20.93 6.53 4.77
N SER A 14 21.32 7.78 5.03
CA SER A 14 20.44 8.75 5.70
C SER A 14 19.23 9.11 4.84
N LEU A 15 19.45 9.38 3.55
CA LEU A 15 18.34 9.64 2.61
C LEU A 15 17.39 8.45 2.48
N GLU A 16 17.93 7.23 2.41
CA GLU A 16 17.11 6.02 2.27
C GLU A 16 16.31 5.68 3.54
N LEU A 17 16.88 5.88 4.73
CA LEU A 17 16.23 5.48 5.97
C LEU A 17 15.34 6.56 6.59
N VAL A 18 15.77 7.83 6.52
CA VAL A 18 15.08 8.94 7.20
C VAL A 18 14.75 10.12 6.29
N GLY A 19 15.05 10.03 5.00
CA GLY A 19 14.70 11.05 3.99
C GLY A 19 15.49 12.36 4.08
N LEU A 20 16.45 12.45 4.98
CA LEU A 20 17.25 13.66 5.24
C LEU A 20 18.74 13.37 5.07
N THR A 21 19.50 14.37 4.63
CA THR A 21 20.96 14.29 4.67
C THR A 21 21.45 14.43 6.11
N PRO A 22 22.59 13.82 6.48
CA PRO A 22 23.17 14.08 7.79
C PRO A 22 23.54 15.56 7.93
N SER A 23 23.47 16.09 9.16
CA SER A 23 24.02 17.42 9.43
C SER A 23 25.54 17.41 9.25
N PRO A 24 26.19 18.60 9.06
CA PRO A 24 27.64 18.68 9.01
C PRO A 24 28.32 18.02 10.22
N GLU A 25 27.79 18.25 11.43
CA GLU A 25 28.30 17.70 12.68
C GLU A 25 28.15 16.17 12.75
N GLU A 26 27.02 15.64 12.27
CA GLU A 26 26.78 14.18 12.20
C GLU A 26 27.72 13.52 11.19
N LEU A 27 27.95 14.16 10.05
CA LEU A 27 28.86 13.67 9.02
C LEU A 27 30.31 13.68 9.53
N ASP A 28 30.76 14.79 10.09
CA ASP A 28 32.12 14.92 10.64
C ASP A 28 32.38 13.89 11.74
N ALA A 29 31.43 13.70 12.66
CA ALA A 29 31.52 12.67 13.69
C ALA A 29 31.62 11.26 13.14
N PHE A 30 30.86 10.96 12.08
CA PHE A 30 30.92 9.65 11.41
C PHE A 30 32.26 9.45 10.68
N LEU A 31 32.77 10.46 9.99
CA LEU A 31 34.04 10.38 9.26
C LEU A 31 35.26 10.26 10.19
N ALA A 32 35.17 10.82 11.41
CA ALA A 32 36.20 10.68 12.44
C ALA A 32 36.19 9.30 13.11
N ASP A 33 35.16 8.50 12.94
CA ASP A 33 35.02 7.18 13.53
C ASP A 33 35.63 6.09 12.62
N HIS A 34 36.86 5.68 12.97
CA HIS A 34 37.59 4.66 12.20
C HIS A 34 37.36 3.22 12.66
N ALA A 35 36.39 2.97 13.53
CA ALA A 35 36.08 1.63 13.98
C ALA A 35 35.50 0.75 12.83
N PRO A 36 35.80 -0.54 12.81
CA PRO A 36 35.37 -1.44 11.73
C PRO A 36 33.84 -1.51 11.57
N ASP A 37 33.08 -1.25 12.64
CA ASP A 37 31.63 -1.31 12.69
C ASP A 37 30.94 0.07 12.59
N ALA A 38 31.68 1.14 12.24
CA ALA A 38 31.15 2.50 12.18
C ALA A 38 29.91 2.61 11.26
N ARG A 39 29.92 1.96 10.09
CA ARG A 39 28.77 1.92 9.17
C ARG A 39 27.55 1.22 9.79
N ASP A 40 27.75 0.10 10.45
CA ASP A 40 26.66 -0.64 11.11
C ASP A 40 26.05 0.16 12.25
N ARG A 41 26.88 0.89 13.02
CA ARG A 41 26.38 1.78 14.08
C ARG A 41 25.57 2.94 13.52
N LEU A 42 26.02 3.55 12.42
CA LEU A 42 25.25 4.59 11.73
C LEU A 42 23.88 4.06 11.31
N VAL A 43 23.83 2.91 10.63
CA VAL A 43 22.56 2.28 10.21
C VAL A 43 21.65 2.02 11.40
N ARG A 44 22.16 1.42 12.48
CA ARG A 44 21.36 1.14 13.68
C ARG A 44 20.85 2.41 14.35
N ARG A 45 21.65 3.47 14.39
CA ARG A 45 21.24 4.77 14.92
C ARG A 45 20.10 5.37 14.12
N LEU A 46 20.19 5.37 12.78
CA LEU A 46 19.15 5.88 11.90
C LEU A 46 17.86 5.05 12.00
N LEU A 47 17.96 3.72 12.04
CA LEU A 47 16.81 2.84 12.23
C LEU A 47 16.18 2.95 13.62
N GLY A 48 16.92 3.43 14.63
CA GLY A 48 16.41 3.69 15.97
C GLY A 48 15.74 5.06 16.11
N ASP A 49 15.77 5.92 15.10
CA ASP A 49 15.04 7.20 15.08
C ASP A 49 13.61 6.97 14.52
N ASP A 50 12.76 6.38 15.35
CA ASP A 50 11.40 5.98 14.98
C ASP A 50 10.57 7.14 14.41
N GLN A 51 10.82 8.36 14.88
CA GLN A 51 10.11 9.54 14.41
C GLN A 51 10.52 9.90 12.99
N LYS A 52 11.81 10.07 12.72
CA LYS A 52 12.29 10.43 11.38
C LYS A 52 11.98 9.32 10.37
N TYR A 53 12.11 8.05 10.79
CA TYR A 53 11.72 6.91 9.98
C TYR A 53 10.24 7.00 9.57
N ALA A 54 9.36 7.19 10.56
CA ALA A 54 7.92 7.26 10.29
C ALA A 54 7.55 8.48 9.43
N GLU A 55 8.13 9.65 9.67
CA GLU A 55 7.89 10.87 8.88
C GLU A 55 8.32 10.69 7.43
N HIS A 56 9.45 10.04 7.18
CA HIS A 56 9.95 9.75 5.84
C HIS A 56 9.04 8.76 5.10
N TRP A 57 8.75 7.62 5.70
CA TRP A 57 8.00 6.55 5.07
C TRP A 57 6.49 6.81 5.00
N LEU A 58 5.99 7.75 5.80
CA LEU A 58 4.58 8.17 5.77
C LEU A 58 4.17 8.65 4.38
N THR A 59 5.00 9.46 3.71
CA THR A 59 4.70 9.96 2.36
C THR A 59 4.60 8.82 1.37
N PHE A 60 5.57 7.91 1.38
CA PHE A 60 5.56 6.72 0.50
C PHE A 60 4.29 5.87 0.69
N TRP A 61 3.94 5.58 1.93
CA TRP A 61 2.76 4.76 2.23
C TRP A 61 1.45 5.51 1.98
N ASN A 62 1.40 6.82 2.22
CA ASN A 62 0.24 7.64 1.86
C ASN A 62 -0.05 7.57 0.36
N ASP A 63 0.98 7.68 -0.47
CA ASP A 63 0.84 7.58 -1.93
C ASP A 63 0.46 6.16 -2.35
N LEU A 64 1.18 5.16 -1.86
CA LEU A 64 0.95 3.76 -2.22
C LEU A 64 -0.46 3.29 -1.85
N LEU A 65 -0.90 3.60 -0.61
CA LEU A 65 -2.24 3.29 -0.12
C LEU A 65 -3.30 4.28 -0.64
N ARG A 66 -2.91 5.26 -1.43
CA ARG A 66 -3.75 6.36 -1.92
C ARG A 66 -4.45 7.12 -0.80
N ASN A 67 -3.85 7.20 0.38
CA ASN A 67 -4.42 7.89 1.53
C ASN A 67 -4.37 9.42 1.38
N ASP A 68 -3.39 9.95 0.66
CA ASP A 68 -3.21 11.39 0.38
C ASP A 68 -3.70 11.77 -1.03
N TYR A 69 -4.45 10.92 -1.70
CA TYR A 69 -4.97 11.15 -3.02
C TYR A 69 -6.14 12.13 -3.01
N GLU A 70 -5.90 13.35 -3.41
CA GLU A 70 -6.92 14.34 -3.74
C GLU A 70 -7.26 14.23 -5.22
N GLY A 71 -8.07 13.24 -5.55
CA GLY A 71 -8.37 12.93 -6.95
C GLY A 71 -9.01 14.08 -7.74
N THR A 72 -9.00 13.98 -9.04
CA THR A 72 -9.45 14.93 -10.06
C THR A 72 -10.96 15.24 -10.03
N GLY A 73 -11.53 15.46 -8.85
CA GLY A 73 -12.94 15.85 -8.68
C GLY A 73 -13.94 14.70 -8.58
N TYR A 74 -13.53 13.46 -8.79
CA TYR A 74 -14.41 12.29 -8.71
C TYR A 74 -14.42 11.62 -7.33
N ILE A 75 -13.43 11.89 -6.48
CA ILE A 75 -13.37 11.39 -5.11
C ILE A 75 -13.79 12.48 -4.15
N ASP A 76 -14.75 12.19 -3.28
CA ASP A 76 -15.25 13.11 -2.30
C ASP A 76 -14.39 13.10 -1.02
N GLY A 77 -13.97 14.30 -0.57
CA GLY A 77 -13.46 14.51 0.78
C GLY A 77 -12.01 14.18 1.05
N GLY A 78 -11.17 13.79 0.08
CA GLY A 78 -9.76 13.45 0.32
C GLY A 78 -9.59 12.24 1.26
N ARG A 79 -8.38 11.65 1.28
CA ARG A 79 -8.19 10.32 1.85
C ARG A 79 -7.34 10.26 3.12
N LYS A 80 -7.24 11.29 3.89
CA LYS A 80 -6.43 11.30 5.12
C LYS A 80 -7.01 10.43 6.26
N ALA A 81 -7.92 9.51 5.91
CA ALA A 81 -8.68 8.72 6.87
C ALA A 81 -7.82 7.79 7.73
N ILE A 82 -6.67 7.33 7.23
CA ILE A 82 -5.79 6.41 7.97
C ILE A 82 -4.44 7.03 8.37
N THR A 83 -4.23 8.33 8.19
CA THR A 83 -2.92 8.98 8.44
C THR A 83 -2.42 8.73 9.86
N THR A 84 -3.26 8.88 10.87
CA THR A 84 -2.88 8.67 12.28
C THR A 84 -2.51 7.21 12.55
N TRP A 85 -3.32 6.26 12.05
CA TRP A 85 -3.04 4.83 12.15
C TRP A 85 -1.73 4.47 11.45
N LEU A 86 -1.52 4.98 10.24
CA LEU A 86 -0.34 4.74 9.42
C LEU A 86 0.94 5.26 10.11
N TYR A 87 0.92 6.52 10.56
CA TYR A 87 2.05 7.10 11.28
C TYR A 87 2.42 6.31 12.54
N ARG A 88 1.41 5.94 13.34
CA ARG A 88 1.62 5.11 14.53
C ARG A 88 2.19 3.74 14.16
N SER A 89 1.65 3.09 13.14
CA SER A 89 2.13 1.78 12.68
C SER A 89 3.59 1.80 12.22
N LEU A 90 4.01 2.88 11.56
CA LEU A 90 5.40 3.08 11.14
C LEU A 90 6.31 3.35 12.36
N ARG A 91 5.89 4.23 13.27
CA ARG A 91 6.65 4.53 14.50
C ARG A 91 6.87 3.32 15.39
N GLU A 92 5.86 2.48 15.51
CA GLU A 92 5.89 1.27 16.34
C GLU A 92 6.53 0.08 15.62
N ASN A 93 7.01 0.29 14.39
CA ASN A 93 7.52 -0.77 13.53
C ASN A 93 6.59 -1.99 13.50
N LYS A 94 5.30 -1.73 13.26
CA LYS A 94 4.28 -2.78 13.26
C LYS A 94 4.67 -3.92 12.32
N PRO A 95 4.62 -5.20 12.73
CA PRO A 95 4.89 -6.33 11.87
C PRO A 95 4.07 -6.27 10.58
N TYR A 96 4.70 -6.53 9.45
CA TYR A 96 4.07 -6.34 8.13
C TYR A 96 2.80 -7.17 7.92
N ASP A 97 2.79 -8.39 8.43
CA ASP A 97 1.60 -9.25 8.41
C ASP A 97 0.42 -8.62 9.16
N LYS A 98 0.66 -8.02 10.33
CA LYS A 98 -0.36 -7.29 11.10
C LYS A 98 -0.78 -6.00 10.41
N PHE A 99 0.18 -5.27 9.83
CA PHE A 99 -0.09 -4.06 9.06
C PHE A 99 -1.05 -4.35 7.90
N VAL A 100 -0.75 -5.37 7.09
CA VAL A 100 -1.62 -5.77 5.97
C VAL A 100 -2.96 -6.30 6.48
N HIS A 101 -2.96 -7.14 7.51
CA HIS A 101 -4.19 -7.69 8.09
C HIS A 101 -5.15 -6.58 8.55
N GLU A 102 -4.66 -5.56 9.27
CA GLU A 102 -5.49 -4.47 9.73
C GLU A 102 -6.03 -3.57 8.60
N LEU A 103 -5.40 -3.56 7.42
CA LEU A 103 -5.91 -2.84 6.27
C LEU A 103 -7.00 -3.62 5.51
N ILE A 104 -6.86 -4.95 5.40
CA ILE A 104 -7.83 -5.79 4.66
C ILE A 104 -8.95 -6.33 5.54
N SER A 105 -8.71 -6.45 6.87
CA SER A 105 -9.72 -6.77 7.89
C SER A 105 -9.70 -5.63 8.93
N PRO A 106 -10.33 -4.49 8.61
CA PRO A 106 -10.01 -3.23 9.25
C PRO A 106 -10.53 -3.11 10.68
N THR A 107 -9.73 -2.42 11.48
CA THR A 107 -10.15 -1.80 12.73
C THR A 107 -10.82 -0.45 12.46
N PRO A 108 -11.51 0.16 13.45
CA PRO A 108 -12.07 1.51 13.28
C PRO A 108 -11.04 2.58 12.85
N GLU A 109 -9.76 2.37 13.16
CA GLU A 109 -8.69 3.31 12.85
C GLU A 109 -8.12 3.11 11.43
N SER A 110 -8.23 1.91 10.87
CA SER A 110 -7.71 1.57 9.53
C SER A 110 -8.80 1.40 8.46
N GLU A 111 -10.08 1.41 8.84
CA GLU A 111 -11.21 1.20 7.90
C GLU A 111 -11.26 2.21 6.75
N GLY A 112 -10.63 3.36 6.92
CA GLY A 112 -10.51 4.37 5.88
C GLY A 112 -9.78 3.87 4.63
N PHE A 113 -8.99 2.82 4.72
CA PHE A 113 -8.38 2.18 3.54
C PHE A 113 -9.45 1.60 2.60
N ILE A 114 -10.48 0.96 3.15
CA ILE A 114 -11.60 0.39 2.38
C ILE A 114 -12.67 1.44 2.14
N LYS A 115 -13.11 2.12 3.22
CA LYS A 115 -14.27 3.01 3.21
C LYS A 115 -13.96 4.45 2.75
N GLY A 116 -12.69 4.81 2.60
CA GLY A 116 -12.26 6.16 2.27
C GLY A 116 -12.49 6.56 0.81
N ILE A 117 -12.84 5.62 -0.07
CA ILE A 117 -13.09 5.92 -1.48
C ILE A 117 -14.58 6.22 -1.66
N LYS A 118 -14.90 7.50 -1.76
CA LYS A 118 -16.25 7.97 -2.07
C LYS A 118 -16.24 8.63 -3.43
N TRP A 119 -16.97 8.08 -4.38
CA TRP A 119 -17.10 8.64 -5.71
C TRP A 119 -18.20 9.72 -5.75
N ARG A 120 -17.95 10.80 -6.48
CA ARG A 120 -18.98 11.79 -6.80
C ARG A 120 -19.74 11.33 -8.04
N GLY A 121 -21.03 11.05 -7.87
CA GLY A 121 -21.92 10.67 -8.96
C GLY A 121 -21.77 9.22 -9.41
N VAL A 122 -22.44 8.91 -10.51
CA VAL A 122 -22.40 7.57 -11.12
C VAL A 122 -21.16 7.47 -12.00
N VAL A 123 -20.30 6.57 -11.67
CA VAL A 123 -19.15 6.15 -12.47
C VAL A 123 -19.44 4.77 -13.06
N ASN A 124 -18.53 4.24 -13.87
CA ASN A 124 -18.74 2.91 -14.46
C ASN A 124 -18.77 1.81 -13.38
N ALA A 125 -19.28 0.64 -13.74
CA ALA A 125 -19.48 -0.49 -12.83
C ALA A 125 -18.18 -0.96 -12.16
N SER A 126 -16.99 -0.74 -12.76
CA SER A 126 -15.70 -1.12 -12.20
C SER A 126 -15.19 -0.17 -11.10
N GLN A 127 -15.92 0.88 -10.78
CA GLN A 127 -15.52 1.90 -9.79
C GLN A 127 -16.33 1.84 -8.50
N VAL A 128 -17.06 0.77 -8.26
CA VAL A 128 -17.69 0.53 -6.96
C VAL A 128 -16.63 0.24 -5.89
N PRO A 129 -16.89 0.54 -4.60
CA PRO A 129 -15.91 0.39 -3.52
C PRO A 129 -15.25 -0.98 -3.46
N GLU A 130 -16.02 -2.04 -3.66
CA GLU A 130 -15.55 -3.43 -3.60
C GLU A 130 -14.53 -3.73 -4.71
N LEU A 131 -14.79 -3.29 -5.94
CA LEU A 131 -13.82 -3.45 -7.04
C LEU A 131 -12.60 -2.55 -6.87
N GLN A 132 -12.77 -1.35 -6.31
CA GLN A 132 -11.63 -0.50 -5.95
C GLN A 132 -10.76 -1.14 -4.86
N PHE A 133 -11.37 -1.80 -3.88
CA PHE A 133 -10.63 -2.59 -2.89
C PHE A 133 -9.81 -3.68 -3.58
N ALA A 134 -10.43 -4.50 -4.43
CA ALA A 134 -9.73 -5.56 -5.16
C ALA A 134 -8.55 -5.02 -5.99
N GLN A 135 -8.75 -3.91 -6.71
CA GLN A 135 -7.69 -3.25 -7.48
C GLN A 135 -6.56 -2.75 -6.58
N ASN A 136 -6.89 -2.12 -5.45
CA ASN A 136 -5.89 -1.57 -4.52
C ASN A 136 -5.11 -2.67 -3.81
N VAL A 137 -5.78 -3.70 -3.30
CA VAL A 137 -5.12 -4.87 -2.67
C VAL A 137 -4.24 -5.59 -3.69
N GLY A 138 -4.75 -5.83 -4.88
CA GLY A 138 -3.97 -6.43 -5.97
C GLY A 138 -2.70 -5.64 -6.25
N GLN A 139 -2.80 -4.34 -6.44
CA GLN A 139 -1.67 -3.49 -6.78
C GLN A 139 -0.66 -3.34 -5.64
N VAL A 140 -1.13 -3.09 -4.41
CA VAL A 140 -0.27 -2.74 -3.28
C VAL A 140 0.40 -3.96 -2.66
N PHE A 141 -0.36 -5.04 -2.47
CA PHE A 141 0.12 -6.19 -1.68
C PHE A 141 0.47 -7.41 -2.51
N LEU A 142 -0.08 -7.53 -3.72
CA LEU A 142 0.11 -8.71 -4.57
C LEU A 142 0.92 -8.41 -5.83
N GLY A 143 1.21 -7.14 -6.12
CA GLY A 143 1.90 -6.74 -7.35
C GLY A 143 1.09 -6.98 -8.63
N LEU A 144 -0.24 -7.06 -8.52
CA LEU A 144 -1.15 -7.37 -9.63
C LEU A 144 -1.88 -6.12 -10.12
N ASN A 145 -1.99 -5.95 -11.42
CA ASN A 145 -2.82 -4.90 -12.01
C ASN A 145 -4.19 -5.46 -12.43
N LEU A 146 -5.13 -5.46 -11.50
CA LEU A 146 -6.50 -5.93 -11.73
C LEU A 146 -7.42 -4.88 -12.38
N LYS A 147 -6.90 -3.72 -12.79
CA LYS A 147 -7.72 -2.63 -13.34
C LYS A 147 -8.44 -3.01 -14.63
N CYS A 148 -7.77 -3.71 -15.56
CA CYS A 148 -8.43 -4.22 -16.76
C CYS A 148 -9.43 -5.31 -16.41
N ALA A 149 -9.03 -6.26 -15.56
CA ALA A 149 -9.86 -7.39 -15.14
C ALA A 149 -11.08 -6.99 -14.27
N SER A 150 -11.18 -5.74 -13.82
CA SER A 150 -12.39 -5.24 -13.16
C SER A 150 -13.50 -4.80 -14.13
N CYS A 151 -13.20 -4.71 -15.43
CA CYS A 151 -14.14 -4.29 -16.46
C CYS A 151 -14.37 -5.38 -17.53
N HIS A 152 -13.33 -6.11 -17.89
CA HIS A 152 -13.31 -7.21 -18.86
C HIS A 152 -12.11 -8.10 -18.58
N ASP A 153 -12.03 -9.27 -19.20
CA ASP A 153 -10.86 -10.13 -19.09
C ASP A 153 -9.61 -9.37 -19.57
N SER A 154 -8.51 -9.48 -18.85
CA SER A 154 -7.29 -8.74 -19.18
C SER A 154 -6.75 -9.17 -20.55
N PHE A 155 -6.25 -8.19 -21.32
CA PHE A 155 -5.59 -8.44 -22.62
C PHE A 155 -4.07 -8.59 -22.50
N ILE A 156 -3.51 -8.26 -21.35
CA ILE A 156 -2.04 -8.17 -21.14
C ILE A 156 -1.52 -9.23 -20.17
N ASP A 157 -2.42 -9.90 -19.46
CA ASP A 157 -2.10 -10.95 -18.50
C ASP A 157 -3.23 -12.01 -18.45
N SER A 158 -3.14 -12.97 -17.52
CA SER A 158 -4.10 -14.07 -17.40
C SER A 158 -5.32 -13.77 -16.52
N TRP A 159 -5.41 -12.57 -15.94
CA TRP A 159 -6.50 -12.24 -15.00
C TRP A 159 -7.83 -12.05 -15.72
N GLN A 160 -8.84 -12.72 -15.17
CA GLN A 160 -10.20 -12.70 -15.70
C GLN A 160 -11.08 -11.76 -14.89
N LEU A 161 -12.20 -11.34 -15.48
CA LEU A 161 -13.23 -10.55 -14.81
C LEU A 161 -13.69 -11.22 -13.50
N GLU A 162 -13.86 -12.54 -13.51
CA GLU A 162 -14.25 -13.32 -12.34
C GLU A 162 -13.24 -13.29 -11.20
N ASP A 163 -11.95 -13.17 -11.48
CA ASP A 163 -10.90 -13.08 -10.47
C ASP A 163 -11.04 -11.80 -9.65
N THR A 164 -11.22 -10.67 -10.34
CA THR A 164 -11.39 -9.38 -9.68
C THR A 164 -12.68 -9.32 -8.88
N TYR A 165 -13.79 -9.79 -9.45
CA TYR A 165 -15.07 -9.85 -8.74
C TYR A 165 -15.02 -10.83 -7.56
N GLY A 166 -14.28 -11.92 -7.69
CA GLY A 166 -14.07 -12.89 -6.60
C GLY A 166 -13.28 -12.31 -5.43
N LEU A 167 -12.22 -11.53 -5.70
CA LEU A 167 -11.50 -10.81 -4.65
C LEU A 167 -12.35 -9.69 -4.05
N ALA A 168 -13.13 -8.97 -4.85
CA ALA A 168 -14.03 -7.92 -4.39
C ALA A 168 -15.14 -8.47 -3.47
N ALA A 169 -15.60 -9.68 -3.75
CA ALA A 169 -16.66 -10.34 -2.97
C ALA A 169 -16.25 -10.64 -1.52
N VAL A 170 -14.94 -10.63 -1.20
CA VAL A 170 -14.42 -10.85 0.17
C VAL A 170 -14.95 -9.80 1.16
N ILE A 171 -15.16 -8.56 0.70
CA ILE A 171 -15.65 -7.46 1.55
C ILE A 171 -17.11 -7.07 1.26
N ALA A 172 -17.77 -7.75 0.33
CA ALA A 172 -19.13 -7.44 -0.04
C ALA A 172 -20.14 -8.06 0.94
N ASP A 173 -21.16 -7.28 1.32
CA ASP A 173 -22.24 -7.77 2.20
C ASP A 173 -23.15 -8.80 1.52
N SER A 174 -23.11 -8.87 0.17
CA SER A 174 -23.88 -9.79 -0.65
C SER A 174 -23.20 -10.02 -2.00
N PRO A 175 -23.50 -11.12 -2.71
CA PRO A 175 -22.93 -11.38 -4.03
C PRO A 175 -23.16 -10.22 -5.02
N LEU A 176 -22.06 -9.69 -5.56
CA LEU A 176 -22.08 -8.56 -6.50
C LEU A 176 -22.65 -8.98 -7.86
N ASP A 177 -23.41 -8.09 -8.49
CA ASP A 177 -23.76 -8.24 -9.90
C ASP A 177 -22.52 -8.05 -10.78
N VAL A 178 -22.22 -9.00 -11.64
CA VAL A 178 -21.06 -8.95 -12.52
C VAL A 178 -21.39 -8.15 -13.78
N TYR A 179 -20.59 -7.11 -14.04
CA TYR A 179 -20.70 -6.28 -15.23
C TYR A 179 -19.48 -6.45 -16.12
N ARG A 180 -19.70 -6.50 -17.43
CA ARG A 180 -18.64 -6.45 -18.44
C ARG A 180 -18.81 -5.15 -19.25
N CYS A 181 -17.87 -4.20 -19.08
CA CYS A 181 -17.95 -2.88 -19.74
C CYS A 181 -19.32 -2.21 -19.54
N ASP A 182 -19.76 -2.08 -18.31
CA ASP A 182 -21.05 -1.49 -17.89
C ASP A 182 -22.31 -2.25 -18.33
N LYS A 183 -22.17 -3.43 -18.95
CA LYS A 183 -23.30 -4.29 -19.29
C LYS A 183 -23.42 -5.44 -18.27
N PRO A 184 -24.60 -5.65 -17.68
CA PRO A 184 -24.79 -6.76 -16.77
C PRO A 184 -24.61 -8.08 -17.51
N THR A 185 -23.89 -9.02 -16.90
CA THR A 185 -23.71 -10.37 -17.47
C THR A 185 -24.81 -11.33 -17.04
N GLY A 186 -25.58 -10.97 -16.01
CA GLY A 186 -26.56 -11.86 -15.36
C GLY A 186 -25.93 -12.81 -14.33
N ALA A 187 -24.61 -12.81 -14.19
CA ALA A 187 -23.91 -13.59 -13.18
C ALA A 187 -23.76 -12.82 -11.85
N LYS A 188 -23.59 -13.57 -10.76
CA LYS A 188 -23.22 -13.05 -9.43
C LYS A 188 -21.81 -13.46 -9.10
N SER A 189 -21.09 -12.57 -8.36
CA SER A 189 -19.75 -12.88 -7.85
C SER A 189 -19.80 -14.02 -6.84
N GLN A 190 -18.73 -14.81 -6.83
CA GLN A 190 -18.45 -15.78 -5.78
C GLN A 190 -17.08 -15.43 -5.19
N VAL A 191 -16.93 -15.56 -3.86
CA VAL A 191 -15.65 -15.34 -3.21
C VAL A 191 -14.61 -16.26 -3.83
N LYS A 192 -13.47 -15.69 -4.25
CA LYS A 192 -12.39 -16.44 -4.89
C LYS A 192 -11.06 -15.97 -4.38
N PHE A 193 -10.22 -16.92 -3.94
CA PHE A 193 -8.82 -16.66 -3.66
C PHE A 193 -8.01 -16.71 -4.96
N LEU A 194 -7.18 -15.68 -5.19
CA LEU A 194 -6.47 -15.54 -6.48
C LEU A 194 -5.36 -16.59 -6.69
N PHE A 195 -4.90 -17.22 -5.61
CA PHE A 195 -3.80 -18.19 -5.63
C PHE A 195 -4.26 -19.52 -5.02
N PRO A 196 -5.06 -20.32 -5.74
CA PRO A 196 -5.66 -21.54 -5.21
C PRO A 196 -4.62 -22.56 -4.74
N ASP A 197 -3.41 -22.53 -5.30
CA ASP A 197 -2.29 -23.39 -4.87
C ASP A 197 -1.76 -23.03 -3.47
N LEU A 198 -2.03 -21.83 -2.97
CA LEU A 198 -1.61 -21.35 -1.65
C LEU A 198 -2.69 -21.51 -0.59
N GLY A 199 -3.92 -21.75 -0.97
CA GLY A 199 -5.04 -21.90 -0.04
C GLY A 199 -6.39 -21.65 -0.68
N SER A 200 -7.44 -21.73 0.14
CA SER A 200 -8.82 -21.43 -0.24
C SER A 200 -9.45 -20.48 0.79
N ILE A 201 -10.48 -19.77 0.38
CA ILE A 201 -11.37 -19.04 1.27
C ILE A 201 -12.62 -19.87 1.41
N ASP A 202 -12.93 -20.27 2.63
CA ASP A 202 -14.24 -20.87 2.94
C ASP A 202 -15.28 -19.72 2.92
N PRO A 203 -16.38 -19.87 2.13
CA PRO A 203 -17.39 -18.83 1.98
C PRO A 203 -18.22 -18.61 3.23
#